data_2694aa1d38c748918d7a6480b1b8fd19
#
_entry.id   2694aa1d38c748918d7a6480b1b8fd19
#
_cell.length_a   1.000
_cell.length_b   1.000
_cell.length_c   1.000
_cell.angle_alpha   90.00
_cell.angle_beta   90.00
_cell.angle_gamma   90.00
#
_symmetry.space_group_name_H-M   'P 1'
#
loop_
_entity.id
_entity.type
_entity.pdbx_description
1 polymer ?
#
loop_
_entity_poly.entity_id
_entity_poly.type
_entity_poly.pdbx_seq_one_letter_code
_entity_poly.pdbx_strand_id
1 'polypeptide(L)'
;LTANVMREDHQRYLEAGCQALLAKPIVQRDFYTMICTYTQPQTSSEDDIAALLASDPAIIALKKDFAARLPEQLHNLKQLQQTQDLAGLQYEAHSLKGCAGSMGFPEITQLAAELELAAKSRDSLSCQLILGRMFNQLAAYPEISIQESVDV
;
A
#
# COMPACT_ATOMS: atom_id res chain seq x y z
N LEU A 1 -14.81 10.34 0.71
CA LEU A 1 -13.85 9.59 -0.10
C LEU A 1 -14.47 9.24 -1.45
N THR A 2 -13.88 9.68 -2.55
CA THR A 2 -14.43 9.48 -3.91
C THR A 2 -13.35 9.03 -4.89
N ALA A 3 -13.76 8.21 -5.88
CA ALA A 3 -12.90 7.78 -6.98
C ALA A 3 -12.91 8.79 -8.14
N ASN A 4 -13.85 9.71 -8.18
CA ASN A 4 -14.01 10.69 -9.25
C ASN A 4 -13.97 12.10 -8.68
N VAL A 5 -13.03 12.93 -9.18
CA VAL A 5 -12.83 14.32 -8.74
C VAL A 5 -12.89 15.21 -9.96
N MET A 6 -14.02 15.20 -10.68
CA MET A 6 -14.30 16.25 -11.65
C MET A 6 -14.71 17.53 -10.91
N ARG A 7 -14.33 18.71 -11.41
CA ARG A 7 -14.65 20.00 -10.77
C ARG A 7 -16.15 20.20 -10.52
N GLU A 8 -16.98 19.66 -11.39
CA GLU A 8 -18.44 19.74 -11.30
C GLU A 8 -19.00 18.88 -10.15
N ASP A 9 -18.41 17.72 -9.89
CA ASP A 9 -18.80 16.84 -8.80
C ASP A 9 -18.37 17.41 -7.44
N HIS A 10 -17.25 18.14 -7.36
CA HIS A 10 -16.78 18.79 -6.14
C HIS A 10 -17.83 19.79 -5.59
N GLN A 11 -18.40 20.60 -6.46
CA GLN A 11 -19.43 21.57 -6.07
C GLN A 11 -20.69 20.89 -5.51
N ARG A 12 -21.16 19.84 -6.18
CA ARG A 12 -22.34 19.06 -5.75
C ARG A 12 -22.16 18.40 -4.39
N TYR A 13 -20.96 17.91 -4.08
CA TYR A 13 -20.70 17.31 -2.76
C TYR A 13 -20.65 18.37 -1.65
N LEU A 14 -20.10 19.56 -1.91
CA LEU A 14 -20.15 20.65 -0.96
C LEU A 14 -21.59 21.14 -0.71
N GLU A 15 -22.40 21.26 -1.75
CA GLU A 15 -23.83 21.61 -1.66
C GLU A 15 -24.63 20.54 -0.91
N ALA A 16 -24.24 19.28 -0.97
CA ALA A 16 -24.82 18.17 -0.24
C ALA A 16 -24.38 18.11 1.25
N GLY A 17 -23.56 19.09 1.71
CA GLY A 17 -23.12 19.20 3.09
C GLY A 17 -21.80 18.52 3.41
N CYS A 18 -21.04 18.06 2.41
CA CYS A 18 -19.68 17.58 2.63
C CYS A 18 -18.76 18.77 2.95
N GLN A 19 -18.02 18.70 4.05
CA GLN A 19 -17.08 19.74 4.45
C GLN A 19 -15.76 19.69 3.67
N ALA A 20 -15.37 18.51 3.23
CA ALA A 20 -14.18 18.28 2.42
C ALA A 20 -14.26 17.01 1.60
N LEU A 21 -13.44 16.91 0.57
CA LEU A 21 -13.36 15.77 -0.35
C LEU A 21 -11.92 15.26 -0.45
N LEU A 22 -11.76 13.95 -0.45
CA LEU A 22 -10.49 13.29 -0.63
C LEU A 22 -10.57 12.32 -1.79
N ALA A 23 -9.71 12.52 -2.78
CA ALA A 23 -9.65 11.68 -3.98
C ALA A 23 -8.97 10.34 -3.68
N LYS A 24 -9.39 9.30 -4.37
CA LYS A 24 -8.67 8.02 -4.43
C LYS A 24 -7.71 8.02 -5.63
N PRO A 25 -6.48 7.54 -5.51
CA PRO A 25 -5.87 6.91 -4.32
C PRO A 25 -5.59 7.94 -3.21
N ILE A 26 -5.87 7.56 -1.96
CA ILE A 26 -5.68 8.45 -0.82
C ILE A 26 -4.19 8.66 -0.60
N VAL A 27 -3.74 9.89 -0.76
CA VAL A 27 -2.40 10.30 -0.39
C VAL A 27 -2.40 10.54 1.12
N GLN A 28 -1.53 9.87 1.84
CA GLN A 28 -1.46 9.91 3.31
C GLN A 28 -1.32 11.36 3.83
N ARG A 29 -0.49 12.16 3.20
CA ARG A 29 -0.31 13.57 3.53
C ARG A 29 -1.60 14.37 3.44
N ASP A 30 -2.35 14.21 2.35
CA ASP A 30 -3.60 14.97 2.12
C ASP A 30 -4.68 14.55 3.12
N PHE A 31 -4.70 13.27 3.49
CA PHE A 31 -5.58 12.73 4.53
C PHE A 31 -5.29 13.36 5.90
N TYR A 32 -4.02 13.42 6.31
CA TYR A 32 -3.64 14.02 7.58
C TYR A 32 -3.87 15.53 7.60
N THR A 33 -3.55 16.23 6.51
CA THR A 33 -3.83 17.66 6.40
C THR A 33 -5.32 17.94 6.58
N MET A 34 -6.17 17.12 5.97
CA MET A 34 -7.62 17.24 6.12
C MET A 34 -8.06 17.00 7.56
N ILE A 35 -7.60 15.93 8.22
CA ILE A 35 -7.91 15.68 9.63
C ILE A 35 -7.48 16.85 10.49
N CYS A 36 -6.24 17.32 10.36
CA CYS A 36 -5.72 18.46 11.12
C CYS A 36 -6.56 19.72 10.92
N THR A 37 -7.06 19.96 9.71
CA THR A 37 -7.89 21.14 9.41
C THR A 37 -9.23 21.11 10.14
N TYR A 38 -9.84 19.94 10.30
CA TYR A 38 -11.20 19.82 10.85
C TYR A 38 -11.25 19.36 12.31
N THR A 39 -10.18 18.83 12.87
CA THR A 39 -10.15 18.40 14.28
C THR A 39 -9.47 19.40 15.21
N GLN A 40 -8.89 20.50 14.68
CA GLN A 40 -8.11 21.47 15.44
C GLN A 40 -7.17 20.79 16.46
N PRO A 41 -6.22 19.96 16.02
CA PRO A 41 -5.24 19.42 16.94
C PRO A 41 -4.42 20.60 17.49
N GLN A 42 -4.41 20.75 18.81
CA GLN A 42 -3.51 21.71 19.43
C GLN A 42 -2.09 21.25 19.16
N THR A 43 -1.42 21.90 18.22
CA THR A 43 0.02 21.79 17.95
C THR A 43 0.57 20.37 17.81
N SER A 44 0.65 19.89 16.58
CA SER A 44 1.65 18.89 16.24
C SER A 44 2.09 19.08 14.77
N SER A 45 3.39 19.18 14.57
CA SER A 45 3.98 19.16 13.24
C SER A 45 3.65 17.83 12.53
N GLU A 46 3.73 17.78 11.19
CA GLU A 46 3.56 16.52 10.43
C GLU A 46 4.47 15.41 10.99
N ASP A 47 5.66 15.78 11.46
CA ASP A 47 6.63 14.88 12.09
C ASP A 47 6.14 14.34 13.44
N ASP A 48 5.44 15.15 14.24
CA ASP A 48 4.91 14.71 15.54
C ASP A 48 3.75 13.71 15.35
N ILE A 49 2.89 13.91 14.35
CA ILE A 49 1.81 12.96 14.01
C ILE A 49 2.39 11.66 13.48
N ALA A 50 3.40 11.74 12.61
CA ALA A 50 4.07 10.56 12.09
C ALA A 50 4.77 9.77 13.20
N ALA A 51 5.42 10.45 14.16
CA ALA A 51 6.04 9.84 15.33
C ALA A 51 5.01 9.21 16.27
N LEU A 52 3.89 9.88 16.50
CA LEU A 52 2.79 9.35 17.33
C LEU A 52 2.19 8.09 16.73
N LEU A 53 1.93 8.08 15.41
CA LEU A 53 1.42 6.91 14.70
C LEU A 53 2.45 5.78 14.64
N ALA A 54 3.74 6.09 14.52
CA ALA A 54 4.80 5.10 14.52
C ALA A 54 4.93 4.40 15.89
N SER A 55 4.53 5.06 16.97
CA SER A 55 4.59 4.54 18.35
C SER A 55 3.26 3.91 18.82
N ASP A 56 2.18 4.04 18.06
CA ASP A 56 0.89 3.44 18.41
C ASP A 56 0.96 1.90 18.35
N PRO A 57 0.67 1.20 19.46
CA PRO A 57 0.73 -0.27 19.52
C PRO A 57 -0.16 -0.95 18.48
N ALA A 58 -1.31 -0.36 18.14
CA ALA A 58 -2.21 -0.90 17.13
C ALA A 58 -1.62 -0.80 15.72
N ILE A 59 -0.95 0.31 15.41
CA ILE A 59 -0.27 0.51 14.13
C ILE A 59 0.94 -0.42 14.02
N ILE A 60 1.71 -0.58 15.08
CA ILE A 60 2.84 -1.51 15.14
C ILE A 60 2.36 -2.95 14.92
N ALA A 61 1.29 -3.36 15.60
CA ALA A 61 0.70 -4.69 15.43
C ALA A 61 0.21 -4.92 13.99
N LEU A 62 -0.43 -3.92 13.37
CA LEU A 62 -0.91 -3.99 12.00
C LEU A 62 0.23 -4.13 10.99
N LYS A 63 1.31 -3.37 11.15
CA LYS A 63 2.52 -3.47 10.31
C LYS A 63 3.17 -4.85 10.44
N LYS A 64 3.25 -5.38 11.66
CA LYS A 64 3.81 -6.72 11.92
C LYS A 64 2.95 -7.81 11.29
N ASP A 65 1.62 -7.71 11.38
CA ASP A 65 0.69 -8.66 10.76
C ASP A 65 0.77 -8.60 9.22
N PHE A 66 0.89 -7.40 8.64
CA PHE A 66 1.13 -7.24 7.22
C PHE A 66 2.46 -7.88 6.78
N ALA A 67 3.55 -7.61 7.51
CA ALA A 67 4.87 -8.18 7.25
C ALA A 67 4.83 -9.72 7.27
N ALA A 68 4.13 -10.32 8.24
CA ALA A 68 3.98 -11.76 8.36
C ALA A 68 3.24 -12.41 7.17
N ARG A 69 2.30 -11.68 6.55
CA ARG A 69 1.55 -12.16 5.37
C ARG A 69 2.22 -11.89 4.03
N LEU A 70 3.21 -11.01 4.01
CA LEU A 70 3.87 -10.58 2.78
C LEU A 70 4.51 -11.73 2.00
N PRO A 71 5.18 -12.74 2.62
CA PRO A 71 5.71 -13.90 1.92
C PRO A 71 4.64 -14.69 1.18
N GLU A 72 3.49 -14.92 1.80
CA GLU A 72 2.35 -15.62 1.20
C GLU A 72 1.78 -14.85 0.02
N GLN A 73 1.63 -13.53 0.16
CA GLN A 73 1.17 -12.66 -0.94
C GLN A 73 2.12 -12.72 -2.14
N LEU A 74 3.44 -12.66 -1.91
CA LEU A 74 4.43 -12.80 -2.98
C LEU A 74 4.39 -14.19 -3.63
N HIS A 75 4.12 -15.24 -2.86
CA HIS A 75 3.94 -16.58 -3.38
C HIS A 75 2.72 -16.68 -4.29
N ASN A 76 1.60 -16.07 -3.90
CA ASN A 76 0.41 -15.99 -4.73
C ASN A 76 0.67 -15.25 -6.06
N LEU A 77 1.33 -14.09 -6.00
CA LEU A 77 1.76 -13.35 -7.21
C LEU A 77 2.62 -14.23 -8.13
N LYS A 78 3.54 -15.00 -7.58
CA LYS A 78 4.38 -15.94 -8.35
C LYS A 78 3.55 -17.04 -9.00
N GLN A 79 2.56 -17.61 -8.32
CA GLN A 79 1.66 -18.60 -8.89
C GLN A 79 0.85 -18.02 -10.05
N LEU A 80 0.28 -16.82 -9.90
CA LEU A 80 -0.46 -16.13 -10.96
C LEU A 80 0.41 -15.90 -12.21
N GLN A 81 1.67 -15.53 -12.01
CA GLN A 81 2.63 -15.37 -13.10
C GLN A 81 2.93 -16.72 -13.79
N GLN A 82 3.11 -17.80 -13.02
CA GLN A 82 3.40 -19.13 -13.57
C GLN A 82 2.21 -19.71 -14.36
N THR A 83 0.99 -19.47 -13.90
CA THR A 83 -0.24 -19.88 -14.60
C THR A 83 -0.64 -18.94 -15.74
N GLN A 84 0.16 -17.87 -15.98
CA GLN A 84 -0.10 -16.84 -16.98
C GLN A 84 -1.43 -16.10 -16.77
N ASP A 85 -1.95 -16.08 -15.54
CA ASP A 85 -3.09 -15.23 -15.16
C ASP A 85 -2.61 -13.80 -14.94
N LEU A 86 -2.35 -13.10 -16.04
CA LEU A 86 -1.86 -11.73 -15.99
C LEU A 86 -2.92 -10.73 -15.49
N ALA A 87 -4.21 -11.06 -15.61
CA ALA A 87 -5.29 -10.23 -15.10
C ALA A 87 -5.35 -10.32 -13.56
N GLY A 88 -5.29 -11.51 -13.01
CA GLY A 88 -5.17 -11.75 -11.58
C GLY A 88 -3.89 -11.14 -11.01
N LEU A 89 -2.76 -11.31 -11.71
CA LEU A 89 -1.47 -10.73 -11.33
C LEU A 89 -1.54 -9.19 -11.25
N GLN A 90 -2.16 -8.54 -12.23
CA GLN A 90 -2.35 -7.09 -12.24
C GLN A 90 -3.20 -6.63 -11.04
N TYR A 91 -4.29 -7.32 -10.76
CA TYR A 91 -5.20 -7.00 -9.66
C TYR A 91 -4.50 -7.11 -8.30
N GLU A 92 -3.82 -8.23 -8.05
CA GLU A 92 -3.10 -8.46 -6.79
C GLU A 92 -1.92 -7.51 -6.61
N ALA A 93 -1.17 -7.19 -7.69
CA ALA A 93 -0.11 -6.21 -7.66
C ALA A 93 -0.63 -4.80 -7.32
N HIS A 94 -1.80 -4.43 -7.88
CA HIS A 94 -2.46 -3.17 -7.56
C HIS A 94 -2.87 -3.10 -6.07
N SER A 95 -3.44 -4.17 -5.54
CA SER A 95 -3.82 -4.29 -4.12
C SER A 95 -2.60 -4.16 -3.21
N LEU A 96 -1.53 -4.90 -3.51
CA LEU A 96 -0.28 -4.85 -2.74
C LEU A 96 0.36 -3.45 -2.77
N LYS A 97 0.39 -2.78 -3.93
CA LYS A 97 0.85 -1.39 -4.07
C LYS A 97 0.10 -0.44 -3.13
N GLY A 98 -1.23 -0.61 -3.04
CA GLY A 98 -2.07 0.24 -2.18
C GLY A 98 -1.81 0.06 -0.68
N CYS A 99 -1.47 -1.14 -0.26
CA CYS A 99 -1.28 -1.47 1.16
C CYS A 99 0.16 -1.26 1.63
N ALA A 100 1.16 -1.71 0.85
CA ALA A 100 2.56 -1.76 1.28
C ALA A 100 3.13 -0.39 1.67
N GLY A 101 2.75 0.67 0.94
CA GLY A 101 3.21 2.03 1.24
C GLY A 101 2.77 2.53 2.61
N SER A 102 1.51 2.28 2.96
CA SER A 102 0.94 2.66 4.27
C SER A 102 1.52 1.83 5.42
N MET A 103 2.03 0.63 5.13
CA MET A 103 2.60 -0.28 6.12
C MET A 103 4.11 -0.07 6.32
N GLY A 104 4.76 0.81 5.54
CA GLY A 104 6.17 1.15 5.69
C GLY A 104 7.11 0.32 4.81
N PHE A 105 6.61 -0.22 3.70
CA PHE A 105 7.37 -0.99 2.71
C PHE A 105 7.43 -0.25 1.36
N PRO A 106 8.13 0.89 1.26
CA PRO A 106 8.15 1.72 0.05
C PRO A 106 8.75 1.00 -1.16
N GLU A 107 9.78 0.16 -0.95
CA GLU A 107 10.42 -0.61 -2.03
C GLU A 107 9.46 -1.66 -2.61
N ILE A 108 8.69 -2.33 -1.75
CA ILE A 108 7.66 -3.28 -2.19
C ILE A 108 6.55 -2.54 -2.95
N THR A 109 6.18 -1.35 -2.50
CA THR A 109 5.19 -0.50 -3.19
C THR A 109 5.63 -0.15 -4.61
N GLN A 110 6.91 0.24 -4.77
CA GLN A 110 7.47 0.57 -6.08
C GLN A 110 7.50 -0.66 -6.99
N LEU A 111 7.99 -1.78 -6.50
CA LEU A 111 8.04 -3.04 -7.26
C LEU A 111 6.63 -3.54 -7.63
N ALA A 112 5.65 -3.37 -6.74
CA ALA A 112 4.26 -3.71 -7.03
C ALA A 112 3.66 -2.82 -8.14
N ALA A 113 4.02 -1.53 -8.18
CA ALA A 113 3.64 -0.64 -9.27
C ALA A 113 4.26 -1.03 -10.61
N GLU A 114 5.55 -1.41 -10.61
CA GLU A 114 6.23 -1.92 -11.80
C GLU A 114 5.59 -3.23 -12.28
N LEU A 115 5.24 -4.14 -11.36
CA LEU A 115 4.60 -5.42 -11.65
C LEU A 115 3.20 -5.24 -12.24
N GLU A 116 2.39 -4.32 -11.67
CA GLU A 116 1.08 -3.97 -12.19
C GLU A 116 1.16 -3.50 -13.65
N LEU A 117 2.14 -2.64 -13.96
CA LEU A 117 2.35 -2.12 -15.31
C LEU A 117 2.80 -3.21 -16.28
N ALA A 118 3.74 -4.06 -15.88
CA ALA A 118 4.22 -5.17 -16.68
C ALA A 118 3.11 -6.19 -17.00
N ALA A 119 2.29 -6.53 -15.99
CA ALA A 119 1.14 -7.42 -16.16
C ALA A 119 0.10 -6.81 -17.12
N LYS A 120 -0.20 -5.52 -16.98
CA LYS A 120 -1.08 -4.78 -17.89
C LYS A 120 -0.57 -4.77 -19.32
N SER A 121 0.74 -4.66 -19.51
CA SER A 121 1.39 -4.70 -20.83
C SER A 121 1.58 -6.12 -21.37
N ARG A 122 1.19 -7.14 -20.61
CA ARG A 122 1.38 -8.58 -20.91
C ARG A 122 2.82 -8.97 -21.11
N ASP A 123 3.75 -8.29 -20.44
CA ASP A 123 5.18 -8.60 -20.45
C ASP A 123 5.53 -9.60 -19.35
N SER A 124 5.36 -10.87 -19.67
CA SER A 124 5.58 -11.98 -18.73
C SER A 124 7.05 -12.09 -18.27
N LEU A 125 8.01 -11.67 -19.10
CA LEU A 125 9.43 -11.69 -18.74
C LEU A 125 9.74 -10.63 -17.68
N SER A 126 9.26 -9.41 -17.91
CA SER A 126 9.39 -8.33 -16.92
C SER A 126 8.69 -8.68 -15.61
N CYS A 127 7.50 -9.30 -15.66
CA CYS A 127 6.80 -9.77 -14.46
C CYS A 127 7.68 -10.75 -13.65
N GLN A 128 8.33 -11.70 -14.32
CA GLN A 128 9.22 -12.67 -13.65
C GLN A 128 10.43 -12.01 -12.99
N LEU A 129 11.05 -11.03 -13.67
CA LEU A 129 12.21 -10.31 -13.16
C LEU A 129 11.84 -9.45 -11.94
N ILE A 130 10.71 -8.75 -12.00
CA ILE A 130 10.23 -7.92 -10.90
C ILE A 130 9.89 -8.76 -9.68
N LEU A 131 9.21 -9.89 -9.86
CA LEU A 131 8.93 -10.83 -8.77
C LEU A 131 10.22 -11.34 -8.12
N GLY A 132 11.26 -11.66 -8.90
CA GLY A 132 12.57 -12.01 -8.36
C GLY A 132 13.18 -10.91 -7.48
N ARG A 133 13.05 -9.65 -7.90
CA ARG A 133 13.48 -8.48 -7.10
C ARG A 133 12.65 -8.33 -5.82
N MET A 134 11.34 -8.59 -5.86
CA MET A 134 10.48 -8.53 -4.69
C MET A 134 10.87 -9.58 -3.64
N PHE A 135 11.15 -10.82 -4.05
CA PHE A 135 11.64 -11.86 -3.13
C PHE A 135 13.00 -11.52 -2.53
N ASN A 136 13.92 -10.95 -3.31
CA ASN A 136 15.21 -10.51 -2.80
C ASN A 136 15.05 -9.36 -1.78
N GLN A 137 14.13 -8.44 -2.05
CA GLN A 137 13.82 -7.35 -1.12
C GLN A 137 13.19 -7.86 0.17
N LEU A 138 12.31 -8.87 0.08
CA LEU A 138 11.72 -9.49 1.26
C LEU A 138 12.78 -10.08 2.19
N ALA A 139 13.82 -10.71 1.65
CA ALA A 139 14.93 -11.26 2.42
C ALA A 139 15.78 -10.18 3.14
N ALA A 140 15.70 -8.92 2.71
CA ALA A 140 16.39 -7.81 3.35
C ALA A 140 15.65 -7.25 4.58
N TYR A 141 14.40 -7.64 4.82
CA TYR A 141 13.64 -7.25 5.99
C TYR A 141 13.80 -8.28 7.12
N PRO A 142 14.58 -7.97 8.18
CA PRO A 142 14.87 -8.92 9.28
C PRO A 142 13.62 -9.29 10.07
N GLU A 143 12.61 -8.45 10.08
CA GLU A 143 11.34 -8.67 10.77
C GLU A 143 10.52 -9.83 10.19
N ILE A 144 10.79 -10.21 8.94
CA ILE A 144 10.07 -11.27 8.21
C ILE A 144 10.82 -12.62 8.33
N SER A 145 12.14 -12.59 8.52
CA SER A 145 13.01 -13.77 8.56
C SER A 145 12.89 -14.60 9.85
N ILE A 146 12.17 -14.13 10.86
CA ILE A 146 12.11 -14.80 12.19
C ILE A 146 11.10 -15.95 12.22
N GLN A 147 10.26 -16.10 11.22
CA GLN A 147 9.14 -17.07 11.25
C GLN A 147 9.46 -18.47 10.68
N GLU A 148 10.61 -18.66 10.03
CA GLU A 148 11.02 -19.98 9.52
C GLU A 148 11.72 -20.88 10.56
N SER A 149 11.88 -20.45 11.82
CA SER A 149 12.67 -21.19 12.82
C SER A 149 11.87 -21.80 13.98
N VAL A 150 10.53 -21.90 13.87
CA VAL A 150 9.72 -22.52 14.94
C VAL A 150 8.76 -23.56 14.33
N ASP A 151 9.33 -24.58 13.70
CA ASP A 151 8.70 -25.89 13.54
C ASP A 151 9.80 -26.95 13.39
N VAL A 152 10.32 -27.38 14.51
CA VAL A 152 10.97 -28.67 14.70
C VAL A 152 10.54 -29.24 16.03
#